data_8efddf075139f558b8ddbf1ba0a9ac6d
#
_entry.id   8efddf075139f558b8ddbf1ba0a9ac6d
#
_cell.length_a   1.000
_cell.length_b   1.000
_cell.length_c   1.000
_cell.angle_alpha   90.00
_cell.angle_beta   90.00
_cell.angle_gamma   90.00
#
_symmetry.space_group_name_H-M   'P 1'
#
loop_
_entity.id
_entity.type
_entity.pdbx_description
1 polymer ?
#
loop_
_entity_poly.entity_id
_entity_poly.type
_entity_poly.pdbx_seq_one_letter_code
_entity_poly.pdbx_strand_id
1 'polypeptide(L)'
;MIRKFKSFEPSIGLRVYVDEQATVIGDVTLGDDCSVWPQTVIRGDIKPINVGARTNIQDGSVVHVTHESDYSKGYECNSGSDVTVGHGCIIHACTIHDKSLIGMGSVILDGAIIETNVIVGAKSLVPSGKKLESGYLYMGSPCKQIRPLNDSEIEFLDYSASHYVSNKDEYLVLS
;
A
#
# COMPACT_ATOMS: atom_id res chain seq x y z
N MET A 1 5.04 -12.84 10.37
CA MET A 1 4.86 -12.72 11.85
C MET A 1 3.96 -11.54 12.18
N ILE A 2 2.84 -11.78 12.90
CA ILE A 2 1.94 -10.71 13.39
C ILE A 2 2.22 -10.54 14.89
N ARG A 3 2.45 -9.31 15.34
CA ARG A 3 2.74 -9.04 16.77
C ARG A 3 2.30 -7.65 17.22
N LYS A 4 1.90 -7.55 18.49
CA LYS A 4 1.56 -6.28 19.13
C LYS A 4 2.80 -5.42 19.39
N PHE A 5 2.58 -4.13 19.50
CA PHE A 5 3.54 -3.15 20.02
C PHE A 5 2.85 -2.29 21.07
N LYS A 6 3.37 -2.26 22.30
CA LYS A 6 2.71 -1.66 23.48
C LYS A 6 1.30 -2.25 23.66
N SER A 7 0.27 -1.39 23.65
CA SER A 7 -1.15 -1.79 23.75
C SER A 7 -1.83 -2.06 22.41
N PHE A 8 -1.15 -1.80 21.29
CA PHE A 8 -1.71 -1.93 19.94
C PHE A 8 -1.43 -3.32 19.37
N GLU A 9 -2.46 -3.98 18.89
CA GLU A 9 -2.41 -5.28 18.24
C GLU A 9 -3.02 -5.16 16.85
N PRO A 10 -2.40 -5.76 15.80
CA PRO A 10 -2.95 -5.70 14.47
C PRO A 10 -4.36 -6.30 14.38
N SER A 11 -5.27 -5.56 13.75
CA SER A 11 -6.63 -5.99 13.42
C SER A 11 -6.64 -6.58 12.01
N ILE A 12 -6.96 -7.86 11.90
CA ILE A 12 -6.91 -8.61 10.65
C ILE A 12 -8.33 -8.97 10.23
N GLY A 13 -8.73 -8.54 9.05
CA GLY A 13 -10.03 -8.83 8.45
C GLY A 13 -10.22 -10.29 8.04
N LEU A 14 -11.35 -10.57 7.40
CA LEU A 14 -11.67 -11.92 6.95
C LEU A 14 -10.83 -12.32 5.72
N ARG A 15 -10.41 -13.58 5.64
CA ARG A 15 -9.65 -14.17 4.52
C ARG A 15 -8.38 -13.41 4.14
N VAL A 16 -7.76 -12.73 5.09
CA VAL A 16 -6.48 -12.05 4.88
C VAL A 16 -5.36 -13.08 4.85
N TYR A 17 -4.48 -12.97 3.87
CA TYR A 17 -3.23 -13.74 3.79
C TYR A 17 -2.07 -12.88 4.29
N VAL A 18 -1.34 -13.37 5.27
CA VAL A 18 -0.08 -12.78 5.70
C VAL A 18 0.98 -13.87 5.67
N ASP A 19 1.93 -13.74 4.74
CA ASP A 19 3.01 -14.71 4.58
C ASP A 19 3.82 -14.88 5.88
N GLU A 20 4.30 -16.09 6.15
CA GLU A 20 5.07 -16.40 7.37
C GLU A 20 6.35 -15.57 7.51
N GLN A 21 6.95 -15.16 6.39
CA GLN A 21 8.13 -14.27 6.34
C GLN A 21 7.77 -12.79 6.39
N ALA A 22 6.50 -12.42 6.29
CA ALA A 22 6.05 -11.04 6.45
C ALA A 22 5.97 -10.65 7.93
N THR A 23 6.09 -9.36 8.21
CA THR A 23 6.02 -8.82 9.57
C THR A 23 4.98 -7.69 9.64
N VAL A 24 3.98 -7.85 10.51
CA VAL A 24 2.94 -6.85 10.78
C VAL A 24 2.97 -6.51 12.27
N ILE A 25 3.19 -5.23 12.61
CA ILE A 25 3.46 -4.79 13.99
C ILE A 25 2.59 -3.60 14.38
N GLY A 26 1.98 -3.67 15.57
CA GLY A 26 1.37 -2.52 16.25
C GLY A 26 0.00 -2.13 15.73
N ASP A 27 -0.26 -0.84 15.61
CA ASP A 27 -1.54 -0.27 15.20
C ASP A 27 -1.73 -0.38 13.68
N VAL A 28 -2.09 -1.57 13.24
CA VAL A 28 -2.30 -1.90 11.83
C VAL A 28 -3.67 -2.53 11.65
N THR A 29 -4.44 -2.02 10.71
CA THR A 29 -5.71 -2.62 10.28
C THR A 29 -5.56 -3.11 8.83
N LEU A 30 -5.82 -4.40 8.60
CA LEU A 30 -5.93 -5.00 7.27
C LEU A 30 -7.39 -5.35 7.00
N GLY A 31 -7.97 -4.77 5.96
CA GLY A 31 -9.33 -5.07 5.51
C GLY A 31 -9.47 -6.49 4.94
N ASP A 32 -10.70 -6.91 4.68
CA ASP A 32 -11.02 -8.22 4.15
C ASP A 32 -10.30 -8.49 2.83
N ASP A 33 -9.89 -9.74 2.62
CA ASP A 33 -9.22 -10.21 1.41
C ASP A 33 -7.89 -9.52 1.07
N CYS A 34 -7.27 -8.82 2.02
CA CYS A 34 -5.91 -8.31 1.83
C CYS A 34 -4.88 -9.44 1.72
N SER A 35 -3.76 -9.15 1.08
CA SER A 35 -2.60 -10.04 1.06
C SER A 35 -1.28 -9.30 1.31
N VAL A 36 -0.47 -9.86 2.20
CA VAL A 36 0.86 -9.35 2.58
C VAL A 36 1.88 -10.42 2.26
N TRP A 37 2.72 -10.15 1.29
CA TRP A 37 3.60 -11.12 0.64
C TRP A 37 4.98 -11.24 1.33
N PRO A 38 5.80 -12.24 0.97
CA PRO A 38 7.06 -12.53 1.68
C PRO A 38 7.95 -11.31 1.90
N GLN A 39 8.61 -11.23 3.07
CA GLN A 39 9.56 -10.18 3.46
C GLN A 39 8.97 -8.75 3.52
N THR A 40 7.66 -8.59 3.42
CA THR A 40 6.98 -7.30 3.61
C THR A 40 6.97 -6.93 5.09
N VAL A 41 7.22 -5.65 5.39
CA VAL A 41 7.16 -5.11 6.74
C VAL A 41 6.11 -4.00 6.82
N ILE A 42 5.09 -4.18 7.66
CA ILE A 42 4.08 -3.17 7.98
C ILE A 42 4.23 -2.84 9.47
N ARG A 43 4.61 -1.60 9.79
CA ARG A 43 4.95 -1.22 11.17
C ARG A 43 4.24 0.06 11.61
N GLY A 44 3.11 -0.14 12.34
CA GLY A 44 2.30 0.92 12.97
C GLY A 44 2.68 1.13 14.45
N ASP A 45 3.92 1.51 14.72
CA ASP A 45 4.44 1.66 16.08
C ASP A 45 4.37 3.10 16.63
N ILE A 46 4.00 4.05 15.79
CA ILE A 46 3.96 5.49 16.11
C ILE A 46 2.59 6.10 15.79
N LYS A 47 2.04 5.79 14.64
CA LYS A 47 0.73 6.22 14.14
C LYS A 47 0.04 5.01 13.50
N PRO A 48 -1.30 5.05 13.28
CA PRO A 48 -2.01 3.94 12.65
C PRO A 48 -1.62 3.74 11.18
N ILE A 49 -1.73 2.48 10.76
CA ILE A 49 -1.70 2.07 9.35
C ILE A 49 -3.03 1.39 9.03
N ASN A 50 -3.76 1.91 8.06
CA ASN A 50 -5.03 1.33 7.61
C ASN A 50 -4.92 0.88 6.15
N VAL A 51 -5.25 -0.37 5.90
CA VAL A 51 -5.25 -0.97 4.56
C VAL A 51 -6.65 -1.44 4.24
N GLY A 52 -7.26 -0.89 3.20
CA GLY A 52 -8.59 -1.23 2.72
C GLY A 52 -8.68 -2.63 2.11
N ALA A 53 -9.89 -3.13 1.92
CA ALA A 53 -10.13 -4.49 1.47
C ALA A 53 -9.51 -4.80 0.09
N ARG A 54 -9.16 -6.08 -0.16
CA ARG A 54 -8.61 -6.59 -1.43
C ARG A 54 -7.33 -5.89 -1.91
N THR A 55 -6.65 -5.22 -1.00
CA THR A 55 -5.36 -4.57 -1.28
C THR A 55 -4.24 -5.56 -1.07
N ASN A 56 -3.30 -5.59 -2.01
CA ASN A 56 -2.12 -6.45 -1.93
C ASN A 56 -0.85 -5.62 -1.73
N ILE A 57 0.02 -6.08 -0.83
CA ILE A 57 1.33 -5.46 -0.56
C ILE A 57 2.39 -6.52 -0.84
N GLN A 58 3.08 -6.36 -1.95
CA GLN A 58 3.94 -7.37 -2.52
C GLN A 58 5.32 -7.42 -1.85
N ASP A 59 6.04 -8.49 -2.14
CA ASP A 59 7.27 -8.93 -1.53
C ASP A 59 8.29 -7.80 -1.31
N GLY A 60 8.91 -7.79 -0.13
CA GLY A 60 9.98 -6.87 0.22
C GLY A 60 9.56 -5.41 0.39
N SER A 61 8.26 -5.10 0.38
CA SER A 61 7.79 -3.73 0.57
C SER A 61 7.81 -3.33 2.04
N VAL A 62 7.94 -2.03 2.30
CA VAL A 62 7.91 -1.45 3.65
C VAL A 62 6.81 -0.41 3.74
N VAL A 63 5.93 -0.56 4.74
CA VAL A 63 4.88 0.42 5.07
C VAL A 63 5.14 0.96 6.47
N HIS A 64 5.31 2.27 6.58
CA HIS A 64 5.60 2.92 7.86
C HIS A 64 4.97 4.31 7.95
N VAL A 65 5.14 4.96 9.09
CA VAL A 65 4.47 6.20 9.50
C VAL A 65 5.46 7.21 10.07
N THR A 66 5.05 8.48 10.20
CA THR A 66 5.89 9.54 10.77
C THR A 66 5.31 10.06 12.09
N HIS A 67 6.16 10.22 13.09
CA HIS A 67 5.79 10.78 14.38
C HIS A 67 5.59 12.32 14.33
N GLU A 68 4.85 12.83 15.29
CA GLU A 68 4.72 14.25 15.53
C GLU A 68 5.98 14.79 16.23
N SER A 69 6.49 15.91 15.73
CA SER A 69 7.69 16.59 16.24
C SER A 69 7.66 18.08 15.89
N ASP A 70 8.66 18.83 16.31
CA ASP A 70 8.82 20.25 15.91
C ASP A 70 9.01 20.41 14.39
N TYR A 71 9.32 19.33 13.67
CA TYR A 71 9.60 19.33 12.23
C TYR A 71 8.48 18.70 11.39
N SER A 72 7.52 18.01 12.02
CA SER A 72 6.45 17.29 11.33
C SER A 72 5.21 17.20 12.22
N LYS A 73 4.03 17.46 11.66
CA LYS A 73 2.75 17.19 12.35
C LYS A 73 2.46 15.69 12.56
N GLY A 74 3.34 14.84 12.05
CA GLY A 74 3.13 13.38 12.03
C GLY A 74 2.04 12.98 11.05
N TYR A 75 2.24 11.87 10.38
CA TYR A 75 1.28 11.34 9.40
C TYR A 75 1.09 9.84 9.63
N GLU A 76 -0.14 9.41 9.56
CA GLU A 76 -0.54 8.02 9.42
C GLU A 76 -0.34 7.52 7.99
N CYS A 77 -0.52 6.23 7.76
CA CYS A 77 -0.50 5.67 6.43
C CYS A 77 -1.83 4.99 6.12
N ASN A 78 -2.51 5.48 5.09
CA ASN A 78 -3.81 4.96 4.68
C ASN A 78 -3.76 4.46 3.24
N SER A 79 -4.17 3.24 3.02
CA SER A 79 -4.43 2.67 1.70
C SER A 79 -5.91 2.32 1.59
N GLY A 80 -6.52 2.69 0.50
CA GLY A 80 -7.88 2.32 0.13
C GLY A 80 -8.01 0.84 -0.24
N SER A 81 -9.16 0.50 -0.79
CA SER A 81 -9.48 -0.84 -1.29
C SER A 81 -9.01 -1.03 -2.73
N ASP A 82 -8.77 -2.29 -3.12
CA ASP A 82 -8.36 -2.66 -4.48
C ASP A 82 -7.04 -2.00 -4.92
N VAL A 83 -6.14 -1.72 -3.99
CA VAL A 83 -4.83 -1.14 -4.28
C VAL A 83 -3.80 -2.26 -4.51
N THR A 84 -3.00 -2.10 -5.56
CA THR A 84 -1.84 -2.96 -5.82
C THR A 84 -0.56 -2.23 -5.48
N VAL A 85 0.16 -2.68 -4.45
CA VAL A 85 1.52 -2.21 -4.12
C VAL A 85 2.52 -3.24 -4.60
N GLY A 86 3.25 -2.89 -5.67
CA GLY A 86 4.25 -3.75 -6.30
C GLY A 86 5.45 -4.05 -5.40
N HIS A 87 6.24 -5.06 -5.80
CA HIS A 87 7.40 -5.54 -5.04
C HIS A 87 8.40 -4.43 -4.69
N GLY A 88 8.94 -4.47 -3.47
CA GLY A 88 10.03 -3.60 -3.02
C GLY A 88 9.67 -2.12 -2.89
N CYS A 89 8.40 -1.78 -2.75
CA CYS A 89 7.96 -0.40 -2.56
C CYS A 89 8.22 0.10 -1.14
N ILE A 90 8.46 1.40 -1.00
CA ILE A 90 8.47 2.11 0.27
C ILE A 90 7.23 3.01 0.32
N ILE A 91 6.30 2.69 1.20
CA ILE A 91 5.06 3.43 1.42
C ILE A 91 5.17 4.09 2.79
N HIS A 92 5.44 5.39 2.81
CA HIS A 92 5.75 6.08 4.05
C HIS A 92 4.79 7.22 4.32
N ALA A 93 3.96 7.07 5.37
CA ALA A 93 3.16 8.14 5.94
C ALA A 93 2.31 8.91 4.90
N CYS A 94 1.62 8.22 4.02
CA CYS A 94 0.89 8.78 2.87
C CYS A 94 -0.54 8.25 2.80
N THR A 95 -1.34 8.80 1.88
CA THR A 95 -2.69 8.34 1.57
C THR A 95 -2.76 7.87 0.13
N ILE A 96 -3.20 6.64 -0.08
CA ILE A 96 -3.46 6.05 -1.39
C ILE A 96 -4.95 5.71 -1.43
N HIS A 97 -5.68 6.30 -2.36
CA HIS A 97 -7.10 5.99 -2.55
C HIS A 97 -7.30 4.74 -3.40
N ASP A 98 -8.57 4.31 -3.48
CA ASP A 98 -8.97 3.03 -4.09
C ASP A 98 -8.47 2.86 -5.53
N LYS A 99 -8.33 1.59 -5.94
CA LYS A 99 -8.07 1.22 -7.32
C LYS A 99 -6.84 1.91 -7.91
N SER A 100 -5.75 1.95 -7.16
CA SER A 100 -4.48 2.53 -7.61
C SER A 100 -3.39 1.47 -7.65
N LEU A 101 -2.45 1.64 -8.57
CA LEU A 101 -1.30 0.75 -8.70
C LEU A 101 0.00 1.51 -8.45
N ILE A 102 0.77 1.04 -7.48
CA ILE A 102 2.11 1.53 -7.17
C ILE A 102 3.12 0.56 -7.77
N GLY A 103 3.77 0.96 -8.83
CA GLY A 103 4.73 0.14 -9.55
C GLY A 103 5.94 -0.24 -8.71
N MET A 104 6.53 -1.40 -9.00
CA MET A 104 7.65 -2.02 -8.27
C MET A 104 8.78 -1.05 -7.97
N GLY A 105 9.31 -1.09 -6.74
CA GLY A 105 10.44 -0.29 -6.30
C GLY A 105 10.18 1.20 -6.18
N SER A 106 8.91 1.63 -6.19
CA SER A 106 8.56 3.05 -6.02
C SER A 106 8.64 3.47 -4.55
N VAL A 107 8.88 4.76 -4.35
CA VAL A 107 8.94 5.40 -3.03
C VAL A 107 7.88 6.48 -2.94
N ILE A 108 6.98 6.37 -1.97
CA ILE A 108 5.93 7.34 -1.69
C ILE A 108 6.22 7.97 -0.33
N LEU A 109 6.36 9.30 -0.29
CA LEU A 109 6.80 10.02 0.91
C LEU A 109 5.65 10.70 1.66
N ASP A 110 5.97 11.18 2.84
CA ASP A 110 5.09 11.74 3.87
C ASP A 110 4.07 12.74 3.32
N GLY A 111 2.81 12.56 3.67
CA GLY A 111 1.74 13.46 3.28
C GLY A 111 1.41 13.46 1.79
N ALA A 112 2.02 12.59 0.99
CA ALA A 112 1.61 12.43 -0.40
C ALA A 112 0.19 11.85 -0.47
N ILE A 113 -0.58 12.29 -1.47
CA ILE A 113 -1.94 11.83 -1.71
C ILE A 113 -2.02 11.29 -3.13
N ILE A 114 -2.37 10.04 -3.26
CA ILE A 114 -2.61 9.38 -4.54
C ILE A 114 -4.12 9.17 -4.66
N GLU A 115 -4.74 9.88 -5.60
CA GLU A 115 -6.19 9.78 -5.82
C GLU A 115 -6.57 8.44 -6.46
N THR A 116 -7.87 8.15 -6.52
CA THR A 116 -8.42 6.93 -7.13
C THR A 116 -8.02 6.78 -8.60
N ASN A 117 -7.82 5.56 -9.07
CA ASN A 117 -7.45 5.23 -10.45
C ASN A 117 -6.15 5.93 -10.90
N VAL A 118 -5.10 5.82 -10.11
CA VAL A 118 -3.77 6.30 -10.46
C VAL A 118 -2.83 5.13 -10.69
N ILE A 119 -2.01 5.22 -11.73
CA ILE A 119 -0.85 4.34 -11.92
C ILE A 119 0.43 5.13 -11.65
N VAL A 120 1.20 4.69 -10.66
CA VAL A 120 2.58 5.13 -10.44
C VAL A 120 3.50 4.11 -11.09
N GLY A 121 4.24 4.52 -12.12
CA GLY A 121 5.17 3.64 -12.83
C GLY A 121 6.31 3.15 -11.92
N ALA A 122 6.87 1.99 -12.25
CA ALA A 122 7.94 1.37 -11.45
C ALA A 122 9.14 2.31 -11.22
N LYS A 123 9.78 2.19 -10.04
CA LYS A 123 10.93 3.00 -9.60
C LYS A 123 10.68 4.51 -9.59
N SER A 124 9.44 4.92 -9.39
CA SER A 124 9.09 6.34 -9.25
C SER A 124 9.26 6.83 -7.82
N LEU A 125 9.56 8.11 -7.67
CA LEU A 125 9.57 8.82 -6.40
C LEU A 125 8.41 9.82 -6.37
N VAL A 126 7.45 9.63 -5.45
CA VAL A 126 6.41 10.61 -5.14
C VAL A 126 6.88 11.45 -3.94
N PRO A 127 7.22 12.72 -4.15
CA PRO A 127 7.71 13.60 -3.08
C PRO A 127 6.68 13.86 -1.99
N SER A 128 7.16 14.25 -0.81
CA SER A 128 6.31 14.63 0.33
C SER A 128 5.29 15.70 -0.03
N GLY A 129 4.06 15.51 0.43
CA GLY A 129 2.93 16.42 0.21
C GLY A 129 2.44 16.50 -1.25
N LYS A 130 3.00 15.71 -2.16
CA LYS A 130 2.57 15.71 -3.56
C LYS A 130 1.20 15.07 -3.70
N LYS A 131 0.30 15.74 -4.42
CA LYS A 131 -0.98 15.18 -4.83
C LYS A 131 -0.89 14.68 -6.27
N LEU A 132 -1.31 13.41 -6.49
CA LEU A 132 -1.47 12.80 -7.80
C LEU A 132 -2.96 12.73 -8.13
N GLU A 133 -3.36 13.37 -9.21
CA GLU A 133 -4.75 13.45 -9.64
C GLU A 133 -5.24 12.13 -10.24
N SER A 134 -6.52 11.84 -10.03
CA SER A 134 -7.19 10.63 -10.51
C SER A 134 -7.14 10.49 -12.03
N GLY A 135 -7.00 9.27 -12.50
CA GLY A 135 -7.09 8.91 -13.93
C GLY A 135 -5.81 9.16 -14.73
N TYR A 136 -4.65 9.26 -14.07
CA TYR A 136 -3.38 9.53 -14.76
C TYR A 136 -2.28 8.52 -14.44
N LEU A 137 -1.38 8.37 -15.40
CA LEU A 137 -0.09 7.73 -15.24
C LEU A 137 0.94 8.76 -14.75
N TYR A 138 1.65 8.43 -13.68
CA TYR A 138 2.78 9.19 -13.16
C TYR A 138 4.06 8.35 -13.19
N MET A 139 5.19 8.93 -13.61
CA MET A 139 6.48 8.23 -13.68
C MET A 139 7.64 9.16 -13.36
N GLY A 140 8.75 8.57 -12.89
CA GLY A 140 10.03 9.24 -12.72
C GLY A 140 10.42 9.55 -11.29
N SER A 141 11.62 10.09 -11.08
CA SER A 141 12.17 10.45 -9.77
C SER A 141 12.77 11.87 -9.84
N PRO A 142 12.05 12.91 -9.37
CA PRO A 142 10.68 12.89 -8.87
C PRO A 142 9.64 12.61 -9.97
N CYS A 143 8.50 12.04 -9.60
CA CYS A 143 7.48 11.66 -10.55
C CYS A 143 6.79 12.89 -11.18
N LYS A 144 6.42 12.72 -12.45
CA LYS A 144 5.65 13.69 -13.24
C LYS A 144 4.41 13.02 -13.79
N GLN A 145 3.36 13.80 -14.00
CA GLN A 145 2.19 13.37 -14.75
C GLN A 145 2.58 13.18 -16.21
N ILE A 146 2.30 12.01 -16.77
CA ILE A 146 2.70 11.63 -18.11
C ILE A 146 1.55 11.80 -19.09
N ARG A 147 0.43 11.14 -18.79
CA ARG A 147 -0.78 11.17 -19.63
C ARG A 147 -1.98 10.60 -18.86
N PRO A 148 -3.21 10.85 -19.37
CA PRO A 148 -4.39 10.13 -18.88
C PRO A 148 -4.22 8.61 -19.07
N LEU A 149 -4.86 7.83 -18.19
CA LEU A 149 -5.03 6.39 -18.38
C LEU A 149 -6.03 6.14 -19.53
N ASN A 150 -5.83 5.07 -20.26
CA ASN A 150 -6.80 4.56 -21.21
C ASN A 150 -7.74 3.54 -20.53
N ASP A 151 -8.82 3.14 -21.22
CA ASP A 151 -9.83 2.24 -20.66
C ASP A 151 -9.23 0.90 -20.24
N SER A 152 -8.31 0.33 -21.02
CA SER A 152 -7.66 -0.94 -20.68
C SER A 152 -6.75 -0.85 -19.47
N GLU A 153 -6.15 0.30 -19.18
CA GLU A 153 -5.36 0.52 -17.97
C GLU A 153 -6.26 0.67 -16.75
N ILE A 154 -7.43 1.30 -16.89
CA ILE A 154 -8.43 1.38 -15.82
C ILE A 154 -8.97 -0.02 -15.49
N GLU A 155 -9.33 -0.82 -16.51
CA GLU A 155 -9.74 -2.21 -16.33
C GLU A 155 -8.65 -3.06 -15.70
N PHE A 156 -7.39 -2.82 -16.04
CA PHE A 156 -6.24 -3.51 -15.46
C PHE A 156 -6.09 -3.27 -13.97
N LEU A 157 -6.47 -2.10 -13.43
CA LEU A 157 -6.43 -1.85 -11.99
C LEU A 157 -7.36 -2.80 -11.22
N ASP A 158 -8.60 -2.97 -11.69
CA ASP A 158 -9.55 -3.92 -11.10
C ASP A 158 -9.06 -5.37 -11.27
N TYR A 159 -8.54 -5.72 -12.44
CA TYR A 159 -7.97 -7.05 -12.70
C TYR A 159 -6.80 -7.36 -11.77
N SER A 160 -5.87 -6.42 -11.60
CA SER A 160 -4.68 -6.62 -10.76
C SER A 160 -5.05 -6.95 -9.32
N ALA A 161 -5.97 -6.19 -8.72
CA ALA A 161 -6.43 -6.44 -7.36
C ALA A 161 -7.13 -7.82 -7.24
N SER A 162 -8.08 -8.11 -8.15
CA SER A 162 -8.82 -9.38 -8.15
C SER A 162 -7.94 -10.59 -8.39
N HIS A 163 -6.91 -10.47 -9.22
CA HIS A 163 -5.92 -11.52 -9.46
C HIS A 163 -5.17 -11.88 -8.17
N TYR A 164 -4.75 -10.87 -7.39
CA TYR A 164 -4.09 -11.11 -6.11
C TYR A 164 -5.03 -11.68 -5.04
N VAL A 165 -6.34 -11.37 -5.08
CA VAL A 165 -7.32 -12.06 -4.24
C VAL A 165 -7.39 -13.55 -4.60
N SER A 166 -7.49 -13.89 -5.89
CA SER A 166 -7.49 -15.29 -6.32
C SER A 166 -6.19 -16.01 -5.95
N ASN A 167 -5.05 -15.33 -6.13
CA ASN A 167 -3.73 -15.89 -5.83
C ASN A 167 -3.58 -16.22 -4.34
N LYS A 168 -3.95 -15.29 -3.44
CA LYS A 168 -3.88 -15.53 -2.00
C LYS A 168 -4.82 -16.66 -1.54
N ASP A 169 -5.96 -16.84 -2.20
CA ASP A 169 -6.90 -17.91 -1.87
C ASP A 169 -6.27 -19.28 -2.09
N GLU A 170 -5.43 -19.44 -3.13
CA GLU A 170 -4.65 -20.66 -3.34
C GLU A 170 -3.65 -20.90 -2.19
N TYR A 171 -2.98 -19.86 -1.72
CA TYR A 171 -2.06 -19.95 -0.56
C TYR A 171 -2.79 -20.29 0.74
N LEU A 172 -3.99 -19.73 0.97
CA LEU A 172 -4.77 -20.02 2.18
C LEU A 172 -5.30 -21.47 2.22
N VAL A 173 -5.46 -22.14 1.07
CA VAL A 173 -5.83 -23.56 1.02
C VAL A 173 -4.64 -24.46 1.37
N LEU A 174 -3.41 -24.00 1.14
CA LEU A 174 -2.19 -24.76 1.37
C LEU A 174 -1.61 -24.58 2.79
N SER A 175 -2.07 -23.56 3.54
CA SER A 175 -1.64 -23.23 4.90
C SER A 175 -2.59 -23.83 5.94
#